data_58f23557f898534dd44e2d4a461fe5d2
#
_entry.id   58f23557f898534dd44e2d4a461fe5d2
#
_cell.length_a   1.000
_cell.length_b   1.000
_cell.length_c   1.000
_cell.angle_alpha   90.00
_cell.angle_beta   90.00
_cell.angle_gamma   90.00
#
_symmetry.space_group_name_H-M   'P 1'
#
loop_
_entity.id
_entity.type
_entity.pdbx_description
1 polymer ?
#
loop_
_entity_poly.entity_id
_entity_poly.type
_entity_poly.pdbx_seq_one_letter_code
_entity_poly.pdbx_strand_id
1 'polypeptide(L)'
;MKLNRNSVIYAAVFTFVVCVAFVVILAIANQVTLSRVNANKRLESRTAILKAFGLADSTTPSSEIDSKYTQLVTEKSVGKTTAYTATIDGQTYVAVKLTMPGLWGPITAVLATDPAGTVVRGFEIVDQQETPGLGGRISEPWFSAQFKGKKVRPDGTIAFEQGSGKGNFDPNNGTVDAITGASRTSDFVKALVNRELVLARQIGGTL
;
A
#
# COMPACT_ATOMS: atom_id res chain seq x y z
N MET A 1 20.93 42.15 35.43
CA MET A 1 21.48 40.82 35.71
C MET A 1 22.22 40.34 34.45
N LYS A 2 23.55 40.32 34.44
CA LYS A 2 24.32 39.84 33.26
C LYS A 2 24.20 38.32 33.21
N LEU A 3 23.52 37.84 32.18
CA LEU A 3 23.42 36.39 31.91
C LEU A 3 24.82 35.83 31.63
N ASN A 4 25.29 34.94 32.51
CA ASN A 4 26.57 34.26 32.31
C ASN A 4 26.36 33.18 31.23
N ARG A 5 26.79 33.49 29.98
CA ARG A 5 26.63 32.61 28.82
C ARG A 5 27.40 31.27 28.95
N ASN A 6 28.35 31.18 29.87
CA ASN A 6 29.11 29.98 30.15
C ASN A 6 28.46 29.11 31.25
N SER A 7 27.31 29.51 31.77
CA SER A 7 26.58 28.73 32.78
C SER A 7 25.81 27.60 32.13
N VAL A 8 25.87 26.41 32.72
CA VAL A 8 25.08 25.24 32.32
C VAL A 8 23.57 25.54 32.31
N ILE A 9 23.12 26.34 33.28
CA ILE A 9 21.71 26.77 33.39
C ILE A 9 21.33 27.63 32.18
N TYR A 10 22.20 28.57 31.74
CA TYR A 10 21.94 29.36 30.54
C TYR A 10 21.81 28.44 29.30
N ALA A 11 22.72 27.51 29.11
CA ALA A 11 22.68 26.57 28.00
C ALA A 11 21.40 25.73 28.02
N ALA A 12 20.99 25.22 29.18
CA ALA A 12 19.78 24.41 29.34
C ALA A 12 18.52 25.25 29.00
N VAL A 13 18.39 26.45 29.53
CA VAL A 13 17.24 27.34 29.28
C VAL A 13 17.20 27.77 27.81
N PHE A 14 18.36 28.14 27.23
CA PHE A 14 18.43 28.50 25.81
C PHE A 14 18.00 27.35 24.90
N THR A 15 18.56 26.17 25.13
CA THR A 15 18.19 24.95 24.34
C THR A 15 16.69 24.64 24.48
N PHE A 16 16.15 24.72 25.70
CA PHE A 16 14.72 24.51 25.94
C PHE A 16 13.86 25.47 25.13
N VAL A 17 14.17 26.78 25.17
CA VAL A 17 13.42 27.81 24.43
C VAL A 17 13.50 27.57 22.92
N VAL A 18 14.68 27.20 22.40
CA VAL A 18 14.88 26.87 20.99
C VAL A 18 14.08 25.65 20.61
N CYS A 19 14.12 24.57 21.40
CA CYS A 19 13.33 23.36 21.17
C CYS A 19 11.82 23.67 21.15
N VAL A 20 11.32 24.45 22.12
CA VAL A 20 9.90 24.86 22.17
C VAL A 20 9.52 25.64 20.91
N ALA A 21 10.36 26.58 20.47
CA ALA A 21 10.10 27.35 19.25
C ALA A 21 9.99 26.46 18.02
N PHE A 22 10.92 25.49 17.85
CA PHE A 22 10.86 24.53 16.74
C PHE A 22 9.63 23.61 16.82
N VAL A 23 9.29 23.12 18.00
CA VAL A 23 8.08 22.27 18.18
C VAL A 23 6.81 23.05 17.80
N VAL A 24 6.69 24.31 18.21
CA VAL A 24 5.55 25.17 17.85
C VAL A 24 5.46 25.37 16.34
N ILE A 25 6.58 25.71 15.69
CA ILE A 25 6.62 25.90 14.23
C ILE A 25 6.21 24.61 13.50
N LEU A 26 6.76 23.46 13.90
CA LEU A 26 6.44 22.18 13.31
C LEU A 26 4.96 21.79 13.55
N ALA A 27 4.43 22.05 14.73
CA ALA A 27 3.02 21.78 15.05
C ALA A 27 2.07 22.62 14.18
N ILE A 28 2.37 23.92 14.00
CA ILE A 28 1.59 24.79 13.11
C ILE A 28 1.68 24.30 11.66
N ALA A 29 2.88 24.01 11.16
CA ALA A 29 3.06 23.50 9.79
C ALA A 29 2.29 22.20 9.57
N ASN A 30 2.37 21.25 10.52
CA ASN A 30 1.61 20.00 10.46
C ASN A 30 0.10 20.25 10.43
N GLN A 31 -0.41 21.14 11.31
CA GLN A 31 -1.84 21.42 11.37
C GLN A 31 -2.38 22.06 10.08
N VAL A 32 -1.62 22.96 9.48
CA VAL A 32 -2.00 23.61 8.20
C VAL A 32 -2.01 22.64 7.03
N THR A 33 -1.07 21.68 7.02
CA THR A 33 -0.93 20.72 5.92
C THR A 33 -1.79 19.47 6.08
N LEU A 34 -2.24 19.14 7.29
CA LEU A 34 -2.93 17.88 7.63
C LEU A 34 -4.14 17.58 6.74
N SER A 35 -4.97 18.58 6.45
CA SER A 35 -6.14 18.39 5.58
C SER A 35 -5.76 17.97 4.16
N ARG A 36 -4.73 18.58 3.58
CA ARG A 36 -4.22 18.24 2.24
C ARG A 36 -3.57 16.86 2.22
N VAL A 37 -2.78 16.56 3.25
CA VAL A 37 -2.13 15.24 3.40
C VAL A 37 -3.19 14.13 3.47
N ASN A 38 -4.24 14.32 4.28
CA ASN A 38 -5.32 13.35 4.39
C ASN A 38 -6.12 13.20 3.09
N ALA A 39 -6.37 14.29 2.37
CA ALA A 39 -7.03 14.26 1.06
C ALA A 39 -6.19 13.48 0.04
N ASN A 40 -4.88 13.73 -0.04
CA ASN A 40 -3.98 13.00 -0.92
C ASN A 40 -3.91 11.49 -0.58
N LYS A 41 -3.75 11.14 0.70
CA LYS A 41 -3.75 9.73 1.15
C LYS A 41 -5.05 9.00 0.78
N ARG A 42 -6.19 9.69 0.90
CA ARG A 42 -7.48 9.12 0.47
C ARG A 42 -7.52 8.91 -1.04
N LEU A 43 -7.05 9.87 -1.82
CA LEU A 43 -6.99 9.78 -3.27
C LEU A 43 -6.07 8.64 -3.71
N GLU A 44 -4.87 8.53 -3.13
CA GLU A 44 -3.92 7.44 -3.39
C GLU A 44 -4.53 6.07 -3.08
N SER A 45 -5.18 5.94 -1.92
CA SER A 45 -5.86 4.69 -1.54
C SER A 45 -6.97 4.31 -2.52
N ARG A 46 -7.83 5.26 -2.92
CA ARG A 46 -8.89 5.03 -3.91
C ARG A 46 -8.35 4.67 -5.29
N THR A 47 -7.29 5.37 -5.70
CA THR A 47 -6.59 5.08 -6.96
C THR A 47 -6.05 3.66 -6.97
N ALA A 48 -5.36 3.23 -5.91
CA ALA A 48 -4.82 1.88 -5.79
C ALA A 48 -5.92 0.81 -5.80
N ILE A 49 -7.04 1.04 -5.11
CA ILE A 49 -8.19 0.12 -5.12
C ILE A 49 -8.78 -0.01 -6.53
N LEU A 50 -9.01 1.11 -7.23
CA LEU A 50 -9.51 1.08 -8.60
C LEU A 50 -8.54 0.40 -9.56
N LYS A 51 -7.23 0.64 -9.43
CA LYS A 51 -6.20 -0.04 -10.24
C LYS A 51 -6.16 -1.53 -9.96
N ALA A 52 -6.23 -1.95 -8.71
CA ALA A 52 -6.27 -3.38 -8.35
C ALA A 52 -7.49 -4.09 -8.96
N PHE A 53 -8.64 -3.42 -9.05
CA PHE A 53 -9.80 -3.94 -9.79
C PHE A 53 -9.66 -3.83 -11.32
N GLY A 54 -8.69 -3.08 -11.84
CA GLY A 54 -8.56 -2.79 -13.28
C GLY A 54 -9.59 -1.77 -13.78
N LEU A 55 -10.12 -0.91 -12.89
CA LEU A 55 -11.10 0.14 -13.17
C LEU A 55 -10.45 1.52 -13.40
N ALA A 56 -9.16 1.63 -13.14
CA ALA A 56 -8.33 2.80 -13.43
C ALA A 56 -6.93 2.35 -13.84
N ASP A 57 -6.21 3.24 -14.51
CA ASP A 57 -4.81 3.07 -14.91
C ASP A 57 -4.01 4.35 -14.65
N SER A 58 -2.76 4.41 -15.17
CA SER A 58 -1.89 5.58 -15.03
C SER A 58 -2.37 6.81 -15.82
N THR A 59 -3.31 6.65 -16.75
CA THR A 59 -3.86 7.74 -17.58
C THR A 59 -5.15 8.30 -17.01
N THR A 60 -5.76 7.64 -16.01
CA THR A 60 -7.01 8.05 -15.40
C THR A 60 -6.82 9.36 -14.62
N PRO A 61 -7.55 10.45 -14.97
CA PRO A 61 -7.42 11.73 -14.29
C PRO A 61 -7.78 11.64 -12.80
N SER A 62 -7.02 12.31 -11.94
CA SER A 62 -7.28 12.33 -10.50
C SER A 62 -8.67 12.87 -10.14
N SER A 63 -9.22 13.76 -10.97
CA SER A 63 -10.58 14.31 -10.80
C SER A 63 -11.69 13.27 -10.97
N GLU A 64 -11.44 12.16 -11.67
CA GLU A 64 -12.41 11.10 -11.90
C GLU A 64 -12.36 9.98 -10.84
N ILE A 65 -11.28 9.89 -10.08
CA ILE A 65 -11.05 8.80 -9.13
C ILE A 65 -12.16 8.73 -8.07
N ASP A 66 -12.52 9.86 -7.48
CA ASP A 66 -13.54 9.89 -6.43
C ASP A 66 -14.92 9.50 -6.95
N SER A 67 -15.30 9.94 -8.15
CA SER A 67 -16.56 9.59 -8.78
C SER A 67 -16.63 8.11 -9.17
N LYS A 68 -15.60 7.60 -9.85
CA LYS A 68 -15.49 6.16 -10.19
C LYS A 68 -15.51 5.27 -8.96
N TYR A 69 -14.76 5.65 -7.93
CA TYR A 69 -14.74 4.90 -6.68
C TYR A 69 -16.12 4.80 -6.05
N THR A 70 -16.83 5.94 -5.91
CA THR A 70 -18.16 5.98 -5.28
C THR A 70 -19.21 5.22 -6.07
N GLN A 71 -19.08 5.17 -7.40
CA GLN A 71 -20.04 4.48 -8.29
C GLN A 71 -19.79 2.97 -8.39
N LEU A 72 -18.52 2.53 -8.36
CA LEU A 72 -18.14 1.17 -8.75
C LEU A 72 -17.67 0.31 -7.59
N VAL A 73 -17.29 0.90 -6.46
CA VAL A 73 -16.72 0.18 -5.32
C VAL A 73 -17.63 0.27 -4.11
N THR A 74 -17.95 -0.86 -3.52
CA THR A 74 -18.66 -0.95 -2.25
C THR A 74 -17.70 -1.36 -1.14
N GLU A 75 -17.70 -0.61 -0.04
CA GLU A 75 -16.93 -0.93 1.16
C GLU A 75 -17.75 -1.81 2.11
N LYS A 76 -17.13 -2.87 2.61
CA LYS A 76 -17.74 -3.77 3.61
C LYS A 76 -16.76 -3.99 4.76
N SER A 77 -17.16 -3.67 5.97
CA SER A 77 -16.36 -3.96 7.16
C SER A 77 -16.54 -5.43 7.55
N VAL A 78 -15.44 -6.17 7.62
CA VAL A 78 -15.41 -7.57 8.04
C VAL A 78 -14.45 -7.71 9.21
N GLY A 79 -14.98 -7.74 10.42
CA GLY A 79 -14.19 -7.71 11.65
C GLY A 79 -13.37 -6.42 11.77
N LYS A 80 -12.04 -6.54 11.79
CA LYS A 80 -11.10 -5.40 11.86
C LYS A 80 -10.57 -4.96 10.50
N THR A 81 -11.00 -5.60 9.41
CA THR A 81 -10.50 -5.36 8.05
C THR A 81 -11.60 -4.74 7.20
N THR A 82 -11.26 -3.75 6.39
CA THR A 82 -12.16 -3.23 5.36
C THR A 82 -11.91 -4.00 4.08
N ALA A 83 -12.95 -4.61 3.55
CA ALA A 83 -13.00 -5.22 2.23
C ALA A 83 -13.68 -4.27 1.24
N TYR A 84 -13.30 -4.41 0.01
CA TYR A 84 -13.87 -3.68 -1.11
C TYR A 84 -14.43 -4.67 -2.11
N THR A 85 -15.59 -4.39 -2.68
CA THR A 85 -16.17 -5.22 -3.73
C THR A 85 -16.51 -4.35 -4.93
N ALA A 86 -16.35 -4.92 -6.13
CA ALA A 86 -16.76 -4.30 -7.37
C ALA A 86 -17.32 -5.37 -8.31
N THR A 87 -18.39 -5.03 -9.02
CA THR A 87 -18.95 -5.90 -10.07
C THR A 87 -18.49 -5.39 -11.43
N ILE A 88 -17.77 -6.24 -12.15
CA ILE A 88 -17.14 -5.92 -13.45
C ILE A 88 -17.58 -7.02 -14.42
N ASP A 89 -18.19 -6.63 -15.53
CA ASP A 89 -18.71 -7.55 -16.55
C ASP A 89 -19.62 -8.66 -15.96
N GLY A 90 -20.44 -8.29 -14.96
CA GLY A 90 -21.35 -9.22 -14.28
C GLY A 90 -20.72 -10.14 -13.25
N GLN A 91 -19.40 -10.07 -13.04
CA GLN A 91 -18.68 -10.83 -12.03
C GLN A 91 -18.27 -9.93 -10.86
N THR A 92 -18.54 -10.39 -9.63
CA THR A 92 -18.08 -9.70 -8.42
C THR A 92 -16.63 -10.05 -8.13
N TYR A 93 -15.83 -9.07 -7.76
CA TYR A 93 -14.46 -9.20 -7.30
C TYR A 93 -14.33 -8.67 -5.89
N VAL A 94 -13.36 -9.19 -5.15
CA VAL A 94 -13.06 -8.77 -3.76
C VAL A 94 -11.66 -8.19 -3.71
N ALA A 95 -11.50 -7.04 -3.08
CA ALA A 95 -10.18 -6.52 -2.75
C ALA A 95 -10.03 -6.34 -1.25
N VAL A 96 -8.83 -6.55 -0.77
CA VAL A 96 -8.43 -6.32 0.63
C VAL A 96 -7.30 -5.32 0.64
N LYS A 97 -7.37 -4.33 1.52
CA LYS A 97 -6.27 -3.42 1.82
C LYS A 97 -5.67 -3.79 3.16
N LEU A 98 -4.39 -4.09 3.18
CA LEU A 98 -3.67 -4.49 4.38
C LEU A 98 -2.39 -3.66 4.55
N THR A 99 -2.05 -3.39 5.81
CA THR A 99 -0.78 -2.79 6.19
C THR A 99 -0.01 -3.79 7.04
N MET A 100 1.23 -4.05 6.65
CA MET A 100 2.14 -4.92 7.41
C MET A 100 3.51 -4.24 7.57
N PRO A 101 4.31 -4.64 8.56
CA PRO A 101 5.68 -4.16 8.69
C PRO A 101 6.49 -4.47 7.43
N GLY A 102 7.29 -3.50 6.96
CA GLY A 102 8.35 -3.70 6.00
C GLY A 102 9.73 -3.62 6.68
N LEU A 103 10.78 -3.37 5.90
CA LEU A 103 12.14 -3.28 6.43
C LEU A 103 12.39 -1.92 7.11
N TRP A 104 11.96 -0.83 6.51
CA TRP A 104 12.16 0.55 6.99
C TRP A 104 10.91 1.23 7.50
N GLY A 105 9.76 0.71 7.17
CA GLY A 105 8.48 1.25 7.60
C GLY A 105 7.33 0.33 7.20
N PRO A 106 6.07 0.72 7.52
CA PRO A 106 4.92 -0.07 7.10
C PRO A 106 4.78 -0.05 5.57
N ILE A 107 4.39 -1.20 5.02
CA ILE A 107 3.98 -1.34 3.62
C ILE A 107 2.47 -1.54 3.62
N THR A 108 1.76 -0.70 2.88
CA THR A 108 0.32 -0.82 2.66
C THR A 108 0.07 -1.17 1.20
N ALA A 109 -0.70 -2.22 0.96
CA ALA A 109 -1.06 -2.65 -0.38
C ALA A 109 -2.54 -3.01 -0.49
N VAL A 110 -3.01 -3.20 -1.72
CA VAL A 110 -4.33 -3.69 -2.07
C VAL A 110 -4.18 -4.86 -3.03
N LEU A 111 -4.80 -5.97 -2.71
CA LEU A 111 -4.92 -7.13 -3.59
C LEU A 111 -6.38 -7.35 -3.94
N ALA A 112 -6.70 -7.42 -5.22
CA ALA A 112 -8.03 -7.79 -5.74
C ALA A 112 -8.00 -9.20 -6.33
N THR A 113 -9.05 -10.00 -6.06
CA THR A 113 -9.17 -11.38 -6.53
C THR A 113 -10.60 -11.67 -6.98
N ASP A 114 -10.80 -12.82 -7.65
CA ASP A 114 -12.11 -13.47 -7.70
C ASP A 114 -12.59 -13.86 -6.29
N PRO A 115 -13.89 -14.09 -6.03
CA PRO A 115 -14.38 -14.41 -4.69
C PRO A 115 -13.79 -15.67 -4.09
N ALA A 116 -13.42 -16.65 -4.94
CA ALA A 116 -12.76 -17.88 -4.50
C ALA A 116 -11.28 -17.68 -4.12
N GLY A 117 -10.70 -16.51 -4.45
CA GLY A 117 -9.27 -16.23 -4.24
C GLY A 117 -8.36 -17.14 -5.05
N THR A 118 -8.78 -17.54 -6.24
CA THR A 118 -8.05 -18.46 -7.13
C THR A 118 -7.28 -17.72 -8.21
N VAL A 119 -7.75 -16.53 -8.58
CA VAL A 119 -7.11 -15.66 -9.59
C VAL A 119 -6.99 -14.25 -9.05
N VAL A 120 -5.78 -13.70 -9.10
CA VAL A 120 -5.52 -12.31 -8.75
C VAL A 120 -5.99 -11.42 -9.89
N ARG A 121 -6.85 -10.47 -9.61
CA ARG A 121 -7.29 -9.44 -10.56
C ARG A 121 -6.22 -8.36 -10.73
N GLY A 122 -5.61 -7.93 -9.62
CA GLY A 122 -4.52 -6.97 -9.58
C GLY A 122 -3.99 -6.76 -8.16
N PHE A 123 -2.82 -6.13 -8.10
CA PHE A 123 -2.13 -5.80 -6.85
C PHE A 123 -1.50 -4.41 -6.99
N GLU A 124 -1.65 -3.56 -5.97
CA GLU A 124 -1.11 -2.22 -5.96
C GLU A 124 -0.52 -1.86 -4.60
N ILE A 125 0.65 -1.24 -4.60
CA ILE A 125 1.23 -0.62 -3.41
C ILE A 125 0.55 0.74 -3.21
N VAL A 126 0.03 0.97 -2.01
CA VAL A 126 -0.59 2.25 -1.61
C VAL A 126 0.43 3.17 -0.97
N ASP A 127 1.23 2.64 -0.05
CA ASP A 127 2.24 3.41 0.70
C ASP A 127 3.38 2.49 1.13
N GLN A 128 4.60 3.02 1.12
CA GLN A 128 5.80 2.31 1.55
C GLN A 128 6.93 3.30 1.87
N GLN A 129 7.90 2.87 2.68
CA GLN A 129 9.05 3.68 3.08
C GLN A 129 10.38 2.95 2.84
N GLU A 130 10.40 2.03 1.88
CA GLU A 130 11.57 1.25 1.54
C GLU A 130 12.61 2.08 0.77
N THR A 131 13.85 1.63 0.76
CA THR A 131 14.96 2.35 0.12
C THR A 131 14.73 2.51 -1.39
N PRO A 132 14.75 3.75 -1.94
CA PRO A 132 14.68 3.98 -3.38
C PRO A 132 15.74 3.20 -4.16
N GLY A 133 15.35 2.65 -5.32
CA GLY A 133 16.24 1.83 -6.17
C GLY A 133 16.51 0.42 -5.65
N LEU A 134 16.07 0.09 -4.43
CA LEU A 134 16.12 -1.24 -3.81
C LEU A 134 14.70 -1.70 -3.48
N GLY A 135 14.35 -1.80 -2.20
CA GLY A 135 13.02 -2.22 -1.76
C GLY A 135 11.89 -1.35 -2.30
N GLY A 136 12.11 -0.04 -2.48
CA GLY A 136 11.13 0.90 -3.05
C GLY A 136 10.69 0.59 -4.48
N ARG A 137 11.43 -0.28 -5.20
CA ARG A 137 11.05 -0.78 -6.54
C ARG A 137 9.76 -1.60 -6.55
N ILE A 138 9.24 -2.02 -5.40
CA ILE A 138 7.91 -2.62 -5.28
C ILE A 138 6.79 -1.70 -5.75
N SER A 139 7.02 -0.38 -5.81
CA SER A 139 6.08 0.61 -6.36
C SER A 139 6.24 0.84 -7.88
N GLU A 140 7.19 0.19 -8.54
CA GLU A 140 7.36 0.30 -9.98
C GLU A 140 6.22 -0.44 -10.71
N PRO A 141 5.73 0.08 -11.86
CA PRO A 141 4.58 -0.51 -12.56
C PRO A 141 4.78 -1.98 -12.97
N TRP A 142 5.99 -2.40 -13.31
CA TRP A 142 6.28 -3.78 -13.68
C TRP A 142 6.04 -4.76 -12.53
N PHE A 143 6.28 -4.31 -11.28
CA PHE A 143 6.10 -5.18 -10.12
C PHE A 143 4.63 -5.51 -9.90
N SER A 144 3.75 -4.52 -9.89
CA SER A 144 2.30 -4.72 -9.78
C SER A 144 1.73 -5.47 -10.98
N ALA A 145 2.23 -5.21 -12.19
CA ALA A 145 1.73 -5.82 -13.42
C ALA A 145 1.88 -7.36 -13.45
N GLN A 146 2.85 -7.93 -12.73
CA GLN A 146 3.05 -9.38 -12.64
C GLN A 146 1.85 -10.12 -12.04
N PHE A 147 1.10 -9.44 -11.20
CA PHE A 147 -0.03 -10.04 -10.47
C PHE A 147 -1.31 -10.13 -11.30
N LYS A 148 -1.41 -9.35 -12.37
CA LYS A 148 -2.61 -9.27 -13.19
C LYS A 148 -2.94 -10.62 -13.86
N GLY A 149 -4.09 -11.20 -13.51
CA GLY A 149 -4.53 -12.49 -14.02
C GLY A 149 -3.76 -13.70 -13.47
N LYS A 150 -2.89 -13.50 -12.47
CA LYS A 150 -2.06 -14.56 -11.88
C LYS A 150 -2.94 -15.58 -11.15
N LYS A 151 -2.86 -16.85 -11.55
CA LYS A 151 -3.48 -17.96 -10.80
C LYS A 151 -2.73 -18.19 -9.50
N VAL A 152 -3.49 -18.38 -8.45
CA VAL A 152 -2.96 -18.74 -7.14
C VAL A 152 -2.59 -20.23 -7.16
N ARG A 153 -1.48 -20.59 -6.55
CA ARG A 153 -1.01 -21.98 -6.46
C ARG A 153 -2.01 -22.87 -5.71
N PRO A 154 -1.97 -24.19 -5.91
CA PRO A 154 -2.86 -25.12 -5.21
C PRO A 154 -2.76 -25.06 -3.67
N ASP A 155 -1.59 -24.65 -3.15
CA ASP A 155 -1.38 -24.41 -1.71
C ASP A 155 -2.03 -23.11 -1.21
N GLY A 156 -2.64 -22.35 -2.11
CA GLY A 156 -3.31 -21.10 -1.77
C GLY A 156 -2.39 -19.89 -1.71
N THR A 157 -1.19 -19.96 -2.23
CA THR A 157 -0.19 -18.88 -2.15
C THR A 157 0.25 -18.38 -3.53
N ILE A 158 0.90 -17.21 -3.53
CA ILE A 158 1.77 -16.71 -4.61
C ILE A 158 3.21 -16.84 -4.14
N ALA A 159 4.05 -17.49 -4.95
CA ALA A 159 5.48 -17.60 -4.68
C ALA A 159 6.22 -16.34 -5.17
N PHE A 160 7.29 -15.99 -4.46
CA PHE A 160 8.24 -14.95 -4.85
C PHE A 160 9.59 -15.63 -5.07
N GLU A 161 10.11 -15.51 -6.28
CA GLU A 161 11.37 -16.14 -6.68
C GLU A 161 12.34 -15.08 -7.21
N GLN A 162 13.64 -15.38 -7.13
CA GLN A 162 14.63 -14.54 -7.78
C GLN A 162 14.53 -14.76 -9.28
N GLY A 163 14.03 -13.76 -9.98
CA GLY A 163 13.88 -13.78 -11.44
C GLY A 163 14.82 -12.78 -12.12
N SER A 164 14.49 -12.47 -13.36
CA SER A 164 15.26 -11.53 -14.19
C SER A 164 15.20 -10.06 -13.68
N GLY A 165 14.32 -9.75 -12.73
CA GLY A 165 14.00 -8.39 -12.29
C GLY A 165 13.20 -7.58 -13.31
N LYS A 166 12.66 -8.26 -14.34
CA LYS A 166 11.79 -7.69 -15.37
C LYS A 166 10.32 -8.05 -15.18
N GLY A 167 10.06 -8.97 -14.26
CA GLY A 167 8.74 -9.48 -13.94
C GLY A 167 8.42 -10.83 -14.58
N ASN A 168 7.68 -11.65 -13.84
CA ASN A 168 7.15 -12.92 -14.30
C ASN A 168 5.66 -12.75 -14.66
N PHE A 169 5.38 -12.63 -15.96
CA PHE A 169 4.03 -12.37 -16.48
C PHE A 169 3.26 -13.65 -16.89
N ASP A 170 3.81 -14.86 -16.67
CA ASP A 170 3.05 -16.09 -16.90
C ASP A 170 1.88 -16.18 -15.90
N PRO A 171 0.62 -16.15 -16.37
CA PRO A 171 -0.52 -16.12 -15.46
C PRO A 171 -0.76 -17.47 -14.77
N ASN A 172 -0.14 -18.57 -15.23
CA ASN A 172 -0.48 -19.93 -14.79
C ASN A 172 0.45 -20.49 -13.72
N ASN A 173 1.61 -19.89 -13.48
CA ASN A 173 2.64 -20.48 -12.63
C ASN A 173 2.53 -20.11 -11.13
N GLY A 174 1.67 -19.15 -10.76
CA GLY A 174 1.50 -18.71 -9.37
C GLY A 174 2.75 -18.11 -8.74
N THR A 175 3.66 -17.58 -9.56
CA THR A 175 4.98 -17.08 -9.14
C THR A 175 5.22 -15.67 -9.69
N VAL A 176 5.84 -14.81 -8.90
CA VAL A 176 6.28 -13.45 -9.29
C VAL A 176 7.77 -13.28 -9.02
N ASP A 177 8.41 -12.40 -9.78
CA ASP A 177 9.79 -12.00 -9.55
C ASP A 177 9.90 -11.14 -8.30
N ALA A 178 10.78 -11.52 -7.39
CA ALA A 178 11.20 -10.71 -6.25
C ALA A 178 12.10 -9.55 -6.72
N ILE A 179 12.27 -8.54 -5.87
CA ILE A 179 13.17 -7.43 -6.14
C ILE A 179 14.61 -7.88 -5.90
N THR A 180 15.40 -7.95 -6.96
CA THR A 180 16.83 -8.25 -6.88
C THR A 180 17.54 -7.22 -6.01
N GLY A 181 18.33 -7.68 -5.04
CA GLY A 181 19.04 -6.83 -4.08
C GLY A 181 18.18 -6.35 -2.88
N ALA A 182 16.89 -6.72 -2.83
CA ALA A 182 15.99 -6.36 -1.74
C ALA A 182 15.16 -7.57 -1.25
N SER A 183 15.83 -8.67 -0.94
CA SER A 183 15.18 -9.93 -0.53
C SER A 183 14.30 -9.76 0.70
N ARG A 184 14.73 -8.98 1.70
CA ARG A 184 13.94 -8.74 2.92
C ARG A 184 12.62 -8.02 2.62
N THR A 185 12.65 -6.96 1.81
CA THR A 185 11.42 -6.27 1.38
C THR A 185 10.51 -7.23 0.60
N SER A 186 11.08 -8.04 -0.27
CA SER A 186 10.33 -9.06 -1.03
C SER A 186 9.68 -10.09 -0.12
N ASP A 187 10.35 -10.53 0.95
CA ASP A 187 9.78 -11.44 1.96
C ASP A 187 8.58 -10.80 2.69
N PHE A 188 8.67 -9.52 3.05
CA PHE A 188 7.56 -8.80 3.67
C PHE A 188 6.37 -8.65 2.72
N VAL A 189 6.61 -8.29 1.45
CA VAL A 189 5.53 -8.19 0.46
C VAL A 189 4.91 -9.55 0.16
N LYS A 190 5.71 -10.63 0.08
CA LYS A 190 5.21 -12.01 -0.03
C LYS A 190 4.27 -12.36 1.12
N ALA A 191 4.66 -12.05 2.35
CA ALA A 191 3.84 -12.31 3.53
C ALA A 191 2.53 -11.50 3.47
N LEU A 192 2.60 -10.23 3.06
CA LEU A 192 1.46 -9.33 2.91
C LEU A 192 0.48 -9.87 1.86
N VAL A 193 0.94 -10.16 0.63
CA VAL A 193 0.12 -10.72 -0.46
C VAL A 193 -0.58 -12.01 -0.04
N ASN A 194 0.15 -12.94 0.57
CA ASN A 194 -0.44 -14.21 0.98
C ASN A 194 -1.43 -14.05 2.14
N ARG A 195 -1.25 -13.03 3.00
CA ARG A 195 -2.24 -12.70 4.03
C ARG A 195 -3.50 -12.08 3.43
N GLU A 196 -3.36 -11.19 2.44
CA GLU A 196 -4.48 -10.61 1.70
C GLU A 196 -5.29 -11.69 0.98
N LEU A 197 -4.64 -12.69 0.36
CA LEU A 197 -5.30 -13.83 -0.28
C LEU A 197 -6.18 -14.63 0.69
N VAL A 198 -5.67 -14.91 1.89
CA VAL A 198 -6.44 -15.60 2.93
C VAL A 198 -7.68 -14.80 3.31
N LEU A 199 -7.52 -13.50 3.54
CA LEU A 199 -8.63 -12.61 3.90
C LEU A 199 -9.64 -12.47 2.76
N ALA A 200 -9.18 -12.32 1.52
CA ALA A 200 -10.06 -12.21 0.36
C ALA A 200 -10.96 -13.45 0.18
N ARG A 201 -10.41 -14.66 0.39
CA ARG A 201 -11.20 -15.92 0.36
C ARG A 201 -12.24 -15.96 1.47
N GLN A 202 -11.86 -15.59 2.70
CA GLN A 202 -12.78 -15.57 3.83
C GLN A 202 -13.95 -14.61 3.57
N ILE A 203 -13.68 -13.46 2.97
CA ILE A 203 -14.69 -12.46 2.64
C ILE A 203 -15.52 -12.91 1.43
N GLY A 204 -14.88 -13.42 0.39
CA GLY A 204 -15.53 -13.90 -0.82
C GLY A 204 -16.52 -15.04 -0.55
N GLY A 205 -16.21 -15.91 0.41
CA GLY A 205 -17.13 -16.97 0.86
C GLY A 205 -18.35 -16.47 1.63
N THR A 206 -18.44 -15.17 1.95
CA THR A 206 -19.57 -14.54 2.67
C THR A 206 -20.36 -13.56 1.79
N LEU A 207 -20.05 -13.47 0.51
CA LEU A 207 -20.76 -12.65 -0.49
C LEU A 207 -21.88 -13.45 -1.15
#